data_ca08a526e4194b594e8fc6f712ebc63e
#
_entry.id   ca08a526e4194b594e8fc6f712ebc63e
#
_cell.length_a   1.000
_cell.length_b   1.000
_cell.length_c   1.000
_cell.angle_alpha   90.00
_cell.angle_beta   90.00
_cell.angle_gamma   90.00
#
_symmetry.space_group_name_H-M   'P 1'
#
loop_
_entity.id
_entity.type
_entity.pdbx_description
1 polymer ?
#
loop_
_entity_poly.entity_id
_entity_poly.type
_entity_poly.pdbx_seq_one_letter_code
_entity_poly.pdbx_strand_id
1 'polypeptide(L)'
;MRKSCLVAAMAMFSFSVAASGKSAHIEAPKPVSVPYPSTYQRIGSGPVLIRNATVLTGTGERIDNADVLMRNGKIAGVGKNLDASDNATIIDGTGKWVTPGIIDDHSHLGVYPSPGVSAHEDGNELTNPTTPNVWAEHSIWPQDPGFAKALAGGVTSMLVLPGSGNLIGGRGVVVKNVYGNSYQSMKFPDAPHSLKMACGENPKRVYGSKGSSPSTRMGNVAGYRAAFIDAKGYMKSWDKYNTRGKEKGDEPTQDLRLETLAAVMRGDIKVQIHCYRADEMMLMMDLAKEFNFKISSFHHAVEAYKIAQPLADNGICASMWADWWGFKMEALDGIQENIALVDRKKNSCAIVHSDSAEGIQRLNQEAAKVMARSNALGMNGSPENAMRWLSLNPAKAIGIDKVTGSLEQGKNADVVLWNGTPFSVYAKAEKVYIDGALMFDINNKNLQPVSDFMVGQGVSP
;
A
#
# COMPACT_ATOMS: atom_id res chain seq x y z
N MET A 1 61.74 -37.63 -56.18
CA MET A 1 61.45 -38.25 -54.89
C MET A 1 60.26 -37.52 -54.23
N ARG A 2 59.04 -38.10 -54.40
CA ARG A 2 57.81 -37.55 -53.85
C ARG A 2 57.44 -38.35 -52.62
N LYS A 3 57.30 -37.67 -51.50
CA LYS A 3 56.75 -38.26 -50.26
C LYS A 3 55.27 -37.83 -50.12
N SER A 4 54.39 -38.82 -50.22
CA SER A 4 52.98 -38.68 -49.97
C SER A 4 52.69 -38.70 -48.45
N CYS A 5 52.00 -37.71 -47.95
CA CYS A 5 51.44 -37.75 -46.62
C CYS A 5 49.98 -38.15 -46.70
N LEU A 6 49.65 -39.26 -46.07
CA LEU A 6 48.24 -39.68 -45.77
C LEU A 6 47.67 -38.84 -44.63
N VAL A 7 46.56 -38.19 -44.86
CA VAL A 7 45.76 -37.56 -43.80
C VAL A 7 44.64 -38.53 -43.48
N ALA A 8 44.62 -39.04 -42.24
CA ALA A 8 43.52 -39.83 -41.69
C ALA A 8 42.46 -38.87 -41.15
N ALA A 9 41.27 -38.93 -41.74
CA ALA A 9 40.08 -38.23 -41.25
C ALA A 9 39.44 -39.02 -40.09
N MET A 10 39.47 -38.43 -38.90
CA MET A 10 38.81 -38.96 -37.70
C MET A 10 37.38 -38.35 -37.63
N ALA A 11 36.37 -39.15 -37.89
CA ALA A 11 34.97 -38.77 -37.78
C ALA A 11 34.57 -38.77 -36.29
N MET A 12 34.34 -37.60 -35.71
CA MET A 12 33.73 -37.47 -34.40
C MET A 12 32.20 -37.60 -34.51
N PHE A 13 31.65 -38.68 -34.00
CA PHE A 13 30.22 -38.83 -33.76
C PHE A 13 29.85 -38.05 -32.51
N SER A 14 29.17 -36.89 -32.67
CA SER A 14 28.55 -36.17 -31.57
C SER A 14 27.21 -36.81 -31.24
N PHE A 15 27.13 -37.50 -30.10
CA PHE A 15 25.86 -37.92 -29.53
C PHE A 15 25.20 -36.70 -28.85
N SER A 16 24.19 -36.14 -29.49
CA SER A 16 23.28 -35.19 -28.89
C SER A 16 22.27 -35.93 -28.02
N VAL A 17 22.50 -35.95 -26.70
CA VAL A 17 21.48 -36.36 -25.74
C VAL A 17 20.47 -35.22 -25.63
N ALA A 18 19.34 -35.33 -26.30
CA ALA A 18 18.20 -34.46 -26.09
C ALA A 18 17.56 -34.83 -24.72
N ALA A 19 17.91 -34.07 -23.71
CA ALA A 19 17.19 -34.11 -22.45
C ALA A 19 15.84 -33.40 -22.65
N SER A 20 14.79 -34.17 -22.94
CA SER A 20 13.42 -33.71 -22.87
C SER A 20 13.02 -33.54 -21.41
N GLY A 21 13.45 -32.43 -20.81
CA GLY A 21 12.92 -31.98 -19.54
C GLY A 21 11.47 -31.57 -19.75
N LYS A 22 10.52 -32.45 -19.48
CA LYS A 22 9.14 -32.06 -19.22
C LYS A 22 9.19 -31.14 -18.01
N SER A 23 9.08 -29.82 -18.22
CA SER A 23 8.73 -28.86 -17.18
C SER A 23 7.42 -29.37 -16.58
N ALA A 24 7.50 -29.94 -15.38
CA ALA A 24 6.30 -30.21 -14.59
C ALA A 24 5.65 -28.85 -14.34
N HIS A 25 4.53 -28.59 -15.00
CA HIS A 25 3.63 -27.51 -14.59
C HIS A 25 3.25 -27.82 -13.15
N ILE A 26 3.92 -27.15 -12.19
CA ILE A 26 3.49 -27.10 -10.81
C ILE A 26 2.21 -26.26 -10.88
N GLU A 27 1.07 -26.93 -10.73
CA GLU A 27 -0.21 -26.25 -10.58
C GLU A 27 -0.06 -25.30 -9.39
N ALA A 28 -0.22 -23.99 -9.63
CA ALA A 28 -0.10 -23.01 -8.57
C ALA A 28 -1.08 -23.41 -7.45
N PRO A 29 -0.63 -23.43 -6.19
CA PRO A 29 -1.53 -23.75 -5.08
C PRO A 29 -2.76 -22.83 -5.15
N LYS A 30 -3.94 -23.38 -4.86
CA LYS A 30 -5.19 -22.61 -4.89
C LYS A 30 -5.02 -21.31 -4.12
N PRO A 31 -5.45 -20.16 -4.67
CA PRO A 31 -5.39 -18.90 -3.95
C PRO A 31 -6.00 -19.07 -2.57
N VAL A 32 -5.42 -18.39 -1.57
CA VAL A 32 -6.02 -18.38 -0.22
C VAL A 32 -7.47 -17.93 -0.38
N SER A 33 -8.40 -18.80 0.00
CA SER A 33 -9.81 -18.46 0.02
C SER A 33 -9.99 -17.23 0.92
N VAL A 34 -10.45 -16.12 0.35
CA VAL A 34 -10.89 -14.96 1.14
C VAL A 34 -12.36 -15.22 1.49
N PRO A 35 -12.66 -15.68 2.72
CA PRO A 35 -14.02 -16.09 3.07
C PRO A 35 -14.99 -14.89 3.12
N TYR A 36 -14.45 -13.67 3.18
CA TYR A 36 -15.22 -12.43 3.31
C TYR A 36 -14.86 -11.48 2.15
N PRO A 37 -15.42 -11.69 0.95
CA PRO A 37 -15.16 -10.84 -0.21
C PRO A 37 -15.69 -9.43 0.00
N SER A 38 -15.19 -8.49 -0.81
CA SER A 38 -15.77 -7.16 -0.91
C SER A 38 -17.22 -7.23 -1.36
N THR A 39 -18.09 -6.48 -0.69
CA THR A 39 -19.48 -6.23 -1.12
C THR A 39 -19.64 -4.80 -1.63
N TYR A 40 -18.54 -4.08 -1.82
CA TYR A 40 -18.56 -2.73 -2.35
C TYR A 40 -19.28 -2.68 -3.69
N GLN A 41 -20.18 -1.73 -3.81
CA GLN A 41 -20.85 -1.41 -5.05
C GLN A 41 -20.59 0.05 -5.39
N ARG A 42 -20.15 0.29 -6.60
CA ARG A 42 -19.94 1.65 -7.09
C ARG A 42 -21.27 2.42 -7.05
N ILE A 43 -21.23 3.61 -6.47
CA ILE A 43 -22.36 4.54 -6.50
C ILE A 43 -22.52 5.02 -7.95
N GLY A 44 -23.73 4.95 -8.48
CA GLY A 44 -24.05 5.43 -9.82
C GLY A 44 -23.83 6.94 -9.91
N SER A 45 -23.16 7.39 -10.96
CA SER A 45 -22.92 8.82 -11.24
C SER A 45 -23.02 9.10 -12.71
N GLY A 46 -23.56 10.26 -13.07
CA GLY A 46 -23.49 10.82 -14.44
C GLY A 46 -22.05 11.19 -14.81
N PRO A 47 -21.80 11.49 -16.10
CA PRO A 47 -20.52 11.98 -16.52
C PRO A 47 -20.23 13.36 -15.90
N VAL A 48 -18.97 13.63 -15.57
CA VAL A 48 -18.50 14.91 -15.03
C VAL A 48 -17.29 15.34 -15.83
N LEU A 49 -17.30 16.62 -16.25
CA LEU A 49 -16.18 17.25 -16.94
C LEU A 49 -15.71 18.46 -16.14
N ILE A 50 -14.51 18.38 -15.58
CA ILE A 50 -13.82 19.53 -14.96
C ILE A 50 -12.98 20.19 -16.04
N ARG A 51 -13.21 21.48 -16.31
CA ARG A 51 -12.55 22.24 -17.37
C ARG A 51 -11.50 23.21 -16.86
N ASN A 52 -10.48 23.46 -17.68
CA ASN A 52 -9.50 24.54 -17.51
C ASN A 52 -8.72 24.52 -16.19
N ALA A 53 -8.53 23.34 -15.59
CA ALA A 53 -7.78 23.20 -14.34
C ALA A 53 -6.27 23.02 -14.58
N THR A 54 -5.46 23.24 -13.55
CA THR A 54 -4.11 22.69 -13.48
C THR A 54 -4.22 21.24 -13.01
N VAL A 55 -3.79 20.29 -13.83
CA VAL A 55 -3.91 18.87 -13.56
C VAL A 55 -2.57 18.26 -13.21
N LEU A 56 -2.47 17.59 -12.06
CA LEU A 56 -1.37 16.68 -11.73
C LEU A 56 -1.84 15.24 -11.97
N THR A 57 -1.22 14.55 -12.90
CA THR A 57 -1.70 13.22 -13.32
C THR A 57 -1.41 12.10 -12.32
N GLY A 58 -0.51 12.35 -11.37
CA GLY A 58 0.01 11.31 -10.45
C GLY A 58 1.12 10.46 -11.05
N THR A 59 1.39 10.56 -12.36
CA THR A 59 2.50 9.85 -13.04
C THR A 59 3.80 10.66 -13.07
N GLY A 60 3.78 11.89 -12.55
CA GLY A 60 4.90 12.86 -12.62
C GLY A 60 4.72 13.89 -13.72
N GLU A 61 3.51 14.06 -14.23
CA GLU A 61 3.17 15.06 -15.26
C GLU A 61 2.22 16.11 -14.69
N ARG A 62 2.39 17.35 -15.16
CA ARG A 62 1.51 18.50 -14.94
C ARG A 62 1.00 19.01 -16.28
N ILE A 63 -0.29 19.27 -16.37
CA ILE A 63 -0.93 19.84 -17.56
C ILE A 63 -1.73 21.07 -17.15
N ASP A 64 -1.29 22.24 -17.61
CA ASP A 64 -2.00 23.50 -17.32
C ASP A 64 -3.14 23.72 -18.31
N ASN A 65 -4.24 24.30 -17.83
CA ASN A 65 -5.45 24.55 -18.60
C ASN A 65 -5.97 23.28 -19.27
N ALA A 66 -6.09 22.22 -18.49
CA ALA A 66 -6.55 20.92 -18.94
C ALA A 66 -7.92 20.57 -18.37
N ASP A 67 -8.57 19.65 -19.07
CA ASP A 67 -9.86 19.08 -18.69
C ASP A 67 -9.65 17.66 -18.16
N VAL A 68 -10.51 17.26 -17.22
CA VAL A 68 -10.62 15.88 -16.73
C VAL A 68 -12.04 15.40 -16.92
N LEU A 69 -12.22 14.37 -17.74
CA LEU A 69 -13.51 13.76 -18.00
C LEU A 69 -13.63 12.45 -17.23
N MET A 70 -14.65 12.36 -16.38
CA MET A 70 -15.05 11.15 -15.66
C MET A 70 -16.34 10.60 -16.28
N ARG A 71 -16.38 9.29 -16.56
CA ARG A 71 -17.56 8.62 -17.12
C ARG A 71 -17.60 7.17 -16.67
N ASN A 72 -18.76 6.69 -16.25
CA ASN A 72 -18.96 5.31 -15.80
C ASN A 72 -17.99 4.88 -14.69
N GLY A 73 -17.66 5.79 -13.77
CA GLY A 73 -16.75 5.53 -12.66
C GLY A 73 -15.27 5.50 -13.03
N LYS A 74 -14.92 5.86 -14.26
CA LYS A 74 -13.56 5.80 -14.80
C LYS A 74 -13.09 7.16 -15.31
N ILE A 75 -11.79 7.35 -15.34
CA ILE A 75 -11.16 8.43 -16.09
C ILE A 75 -11.39 8.12 -17.57
N ALA A 76 -12.19 8.93 -18.24
CA ALA A 76 -12.46 8.82 -19.67
C ALA A 76 -11.43 9.58 -20.51
N GLY A 77 -10.84 10.64 -19.96
CA GLY A 77 -9.78 11.40 -20.61
C GLY A 77 -9.22 12.49 -19.72
N VAL A 78 -7.96 12.85 -19.99
CA VAL A 78 -7.27 14.01 -19.43
C VAL A 78 -6.57 14.71 -20.58
N GLY A 79 -6.76 16.03 -20.74
CA GLY A 79 -6.16 16.79 -21.84
C GLY A 79 -6.87 18.12 -22.05
N LYS A 80 -6.61 18.78 -23.17
CA LYS A 80 -7.23 20.06 -23.49
C LYS A 80 -8.44 19.87 -24.41
N ASN A 81 -9.46 20.71 -24.20
CA ASN A 81 -10.65 20.79 -25.08
C ASN A 81 -11.36 19.41 -25.25
N LEU A 82 -11.55 18.68 -24.13
CA LEU A 82 -12.28 17.41 -24.19
C LEU A 82 -13.76 17.64 -24.50
N ASP A 83 -14.31 16.81 -25.36
CA ASP A 83 -15.74 16.82 -25.66
C ASP A 83 -16.55 16.32 -24.46
N ALA A 84 -17.48 17.13 -24.01
CA ALA A 84 -18.47 16.72 -23.02
C ALA A 84 -19.53 15.84 -23.70
N SER A 85 -20.04 14.82 -22.98
CA SER A 85 -21.30 14.18 -23.39
C SER A 85 -22.47 15.13 -23.09
N ASP A 86 -23.56 15.04 -23.85
CA ASP A 86 -24.73 15.94 -23.77
C ASP A 86 -25.33 16.10 -22.36
N ASN A 87 -25.09 15.14 -21.48
CA ASN A 87 -25.61 15.13 -20.09
C ASN A 87 -24.50 15.23 -19.03
N ALA A 88 -23.29 15.70 -19.38
CA ALA A 88 -22.22 15.85 -18.43
C ALA A 88 -22.43 17.06 -17.50
N THR A 89 -22.19 16.87 -16.22
CA THR A 89 -22.03 18.00 -15.29
C THR A 89 -20.70 18.68 -15.57
N ILE A 90 -20.75 19.97 -15.98
CA ILE A 90 -19.57 20.76 -16.27
C ILE A 90 -19.18 21.56 -15.03
N ILE A 91 -17.92 21.47 -14.64
CA ILE A 91 -17.34 22.19 -13.50
C ILE A 91 -16.23 23.09 -14.00
N ASP A 92 -16.28 24.37 -13.66
CA ASP A 92 -15.21 25.31 -13.95
C ASP A 92 -14.05 25.11 -12.98
N GLY A 93 -12.91 24.69 -13.51
CA GLY A 93 -11.65 24.47 -12.82
C GLY A 93 -10.65 25.60 -12.96
N THR A 94 -11.05 26.75 -13.55
CA THR A 94 -10.18 27.91 -13.75
C THR A 94 -9.58 28.36 -12.40
N GLY A 95 -8.25 28.43 -12.32
CA GLY A 95 -7.52 28.76 -11.10
C GLY A 95 -7.48 27.64 -10.05
N LYS A 96 -8.11 26.49 -10.32
CA LYS A 96 -8.15 25.32 -9.44
C LYS A 96 -7.20 24.24 -9.92
N TRP A 97 -6.98 23.25 -9.03
CA TRP A 97 -6.13 22.11 -9.31
C TRP A 97 -6.92 20.82 -9.23
N VAL A 98 -6.57 19.88 -10.10
CA VAL A 98 -7.13 18.52 -10.09
C VAL A 98 -6.01 17.51 -9.90
N THR A 99 -6.24 16.58 -8.99
CA THR A 99 -5.29 15.50 -8.70
C THR A 99 -6.00 14.14 -8.65
N PRO A 100 -5.26 13.02 -8.75
CA PRO A 100 -5.77 11.75 -8.26
C PRO A 100 -6.17 11.88 -6.79
N GLY A 101 -7.04 11.00 -6.34
CA GLY A 101 -7.28 10.82 -4.91
C GLY A 101 -6.00 10.46 -4.17
N ILE A 102 -5.83 11.03 -2.99
CA ILE A 102 -4.74 10.68 -2.09
C ILE A 102 -4.96 9.26 -1.58
N ILE A 103 -3.89 8.48 -1.52
CA ILE A 103 -3.87 7.13 -0.97
C ILE A 103 -2.91 7.11 0.22
N ASP A 104 -3.38 6.62 1.36
CA ASP A 104 -2.53 6.39 2.52
C ASP A 104 -2.22 4.91 2.67
N ASP A 105 -0.96 4.52 2.55
CA ASP A 105 -0.54 3.13 2.69
C ASP A 105 -0.26 2.70 4.15
N HIS A 106 -0.55 3.57 5.11
CA HIS A 106 -0.42 3.28 6.54
C HIS A 106 -1.46 4.01 7.38
N SER A 107 -2.61 3.42 7.51
CA SER A 107 -3.69 3.91 8.36
C SER A 107 -4.06 2.91 9.46
N HIS A 108 -4.56 3.45 10.55
CA HIS A 108 -5.17 2.69 11.64
C HIS A 108 -6.64 3.11 11.87
N LEU A 109 -7.24 3.86 10.93
CA LEU A 109 -8.64 4.25 11.05
C LEU A 109 -9.54 3.03 11.16
N GLY A 110 -10.52 3.12 12.03
CA GLY A 110 -11.46 2.06 12.33
C GLY A 110 -10.93 0.97 13.26
N VAL A 111 -9.60 0.75 13.38
CA VAL A 111 -9.01 -0.21 14.35
C VAL A 111 -8.45 0.48 15.60
N TYR A 112 -8.16 1.77 15.50
CA TYR A 112 -7.94 2.71 16.61
C TYR A 112 -8.83 3.95 16.38
N PRO A 113 -10.16 3.81 16.48
CA PRO A 113 -11.08 4.88 16.12
C PRO A 113 -11.13 5.98 17.18
N SER A 114 -11.68 7.13 16.79
CA SER A 114 -11.98 8.22 17.71
C SER A 114 -13.36 8.06 18.35
N PRO A 115 -13.53 8.30 19.66
CA PRO A 115 -12.48 8.66 20.63
C PRO A 115 -11.60 7.46 21.00
N GLY A 116 -10.28 7.70 21.26
CA GLY A 116 -9.33 6.69 21.70
C GLY A 116 -9.61 6.23 23.11
N VAL A 117 -10.41 5.18 23.25
CA VAL A 117 -10.74 4.53 24.52
C VAL A 117 -10.45 3.03 24.42
N SER A 118 -10.10 2.39 25.53
CA SER A 118 -9.66 0.98 25.52
C SER A 118 -10.69 0.02 24.90
N ALA A 119 -11.98 0.35 24.95
CA ALA A 119 -13.02 -0.44 24.29
C ALA A 119 -12.97 -0.41 22.74
N HIS A 120 -12.20 0.50 22.16
CA HIS A 120 -12.01 0.67 20.72
C HIS A 120 -10.57 0.39 20.28
N GLU A 121 -9.69 -0.06 21.15
CA GLU A 121 -8.28 -0.30 20.83
C GLU A 121 -8.07 -1.72 20.30
N ASP A 122 -8.55 -1.99 19.10
CA ASP A 122 -8.54 -3.32 18.45
C ASP A 122 -7.44 -3.50 17.40
N GLY A 123 -6.45 -2.61 17.38
CA GLY A 123 -5.41 -2.62 16.36
C GLY A 123 -4.29 -3.63 16.58
N ASN A 124 -4.13 -4.22 17.78
CA ASN A 124 -3.09 -5.23 18.03
C ASN A 124 -3.61 -6.40 18.87
N GLU A 125 -3.42 -7.62 18.38
CA GLU A 125 -3.57 -8.84 19.17
C GLU A 125 -2.25 -9.15 19.89
N LEU A 126 -2.07 -8.64 21.12
CA LEU A 126 -0.81 -8.69 21.85
C LEU A 126 -0.62 -9.95 22.71
N THR A 127 -1.39 -11.01 22.49
CA THR A 127 -1.32 -12.26 23.27
C THR A 127 -0.17 -13.17 22.81
N ASN A 128 0.30 -12.99 21.55
CA ASN A 128 1.42 -13.74 20.99
C ASN A 128 2.25 -12.83 20.06
N PRO A 129 3.59 -12.95 20.01
CA PRO A 129 4.41 -12.13 19.09
C PRO A 129 4.18 -12.43 17.61
N THR A 130 3.56 -13.55 17.27
CA THR A 130 3.26 -13.93 15.87
C THR A 130 1.80 -14.33 15.74
N THR A 131 0.99 -13.42 15.22
CA THR A 131 -0.46 -13.55 15.06
C THR A 131 -0.91 -13.32 13.60
N PRO A 132 -0.30 -14.01 12.60
CA PRO A 132 -0.65 -13.77 11.19
C PRO A 132 -2.07 -14.23 10.82
N ASN A 133 -2.77 -14.90 11.72
CA ASN A 133 -4.16 -15.34 11.59
C ASN A 133 -5.21 -14.27 11.90
N VAL A 134 -4.82 -13.17 12.55
CA VAL A 134 -5.76 -12.07 12.80
C VAL A 134 -5.78 -11.09 11.62
N TRP A 135 -6.94 -10.51 11.35
CA TRP A 135 -7.14 -9.63 10.20
C TRP A 135 -7.76 -8.32 10.65
N ALA A 136 -7.10 -7.20 10.33
CA ALA A 136 -7.56 -5.86 10.71
C ALA A 136 -9.00 -5.59 10.24
N GLU A 137 -9.42 -6.16 9.10
CA GLU A 137 -10.75 -5.97 8.55
C GLU A 137 -11.88 -6.39 9.51
N HIS A 138 -11.61 -7.34 10.43
CA HIS A 138 -12.60 -7.79 11.40
C HIS A 138 -12.79 -6.84 12.58
N SER A 139 -11.88 -5.88 12.75
CA SER A 139 -11.93 -4.87 13.81
C SER A 139 -12.28 -3.46 13.29
N ILE A 140 -12.45 -3.28 11.98
CA ILE A 140 -12.80 -1.96 11.44
C ILE A 140 -14.19 -1.54 11.94
N TRP A 141 -14.23 -0.41 12.63
CA TRP A 141 -15.45 0.32 12.95
C TRP A 141 -15.75 1.34 11.84
N PRO A 142 -16.72 1.09 10.94
CA PRO A 142 -16.96 1.95 9.78
C PRO A 142 -17.43 3.36 10.12
N GLN A 143 -17.92 3.57 11.35
CA GLN A 143 -18.41 4.86 11.83
C GLN A 143 -17.33 5.75 12.47
N ASP A 144 -16.07 5.31 12.45
CA ASP A 144 -14.96 6.15 12.90
C ASP A 144 -14.97 7.49 12.14
N PRO A 145 -15.15 8.63 12.85
CA PRO A 145 -15.19 9.95 12.23
C PRO A 145 -13.90 10.31 11.48
N GLY A 146 -12.81 9.58 11.76
CA GLY A 146 -11.54 9.72 11.04
C GLY A 146 -11.68 9.50 9.53
N PHE A 147 -12.54 8.57 9.08
CA PHE A 147 -12.78 8.33 7.67
C PHE A 147 -13.33 9.57 6.95
N ALA A 148 -14.36 10.19 7.52
CA ALA A 148 -14.97 11.38 6.94
C ALA A 148 -14.02 12.58 6.92
N LYS A 149 -13.19 12.75 7.96
CA LYS A 149 -12.18 13.80 8.02
C LYS A 149 -11.05 13.56 7.00
N ALA A 150 -10.63 12.31 6.83
CA ALA A 150 -9.66 11.94 5.79
C ALA A 150 -10.21 12.17 4.37
N LEU A 151 -11.51 11.88 4.14
CA LEU A 151 -12.18 12.17 2.87
C LEU A 151 -12.17 13.67 2.55
N ALA A 152 -12.48 14.52 3.54
CA ALA A 152 -12.40 15.98 3.41
C ALA A 152 -10.96 16.47 3.13
N GLY A 153 -9.95 15.68 3.51
CA GLY A 153 -8.53 15.89 3.15
C GLY A 153 -8.14 15.36 1.78
N GLY A 154 -9.07 14.79 1.01
CA GLY A 154 -8.82 14.26 -0.33
C GLY A 154 -8.36 12.79 -0.36
N VAL A 155 -8.42 12.07 0.76
CA VAL A 155 -8.04 10.65 0.83
C VAL A 155 -9.18 9.77 0.33
N THR A 156 -8.96 9.05 -0.76
CA THR A 156 -9.97 8.22 -1.43
C THR A 156 -9.83 6.73 -1.15
N SER A 157 -8.64 6.28 -0.77
CA SER A 157 -8.35 4.89 -0.39
C SER A 157 -7.24 4.85 0.64
N MET A 158 -7.22 3.79 1.44
CA MET A 158 -6.16 3.60 2.42
C MET A 158 -5.94 2.11 2.73
N LEU A 159 -4.73 1.78 3.18
CA LEU A 159 -4.42 0.48 3.77
C LEU A 159 -4.59 0.57 5.29
N VAL A 160 -5.58 -0.13 5.82
CA VAL A 160 -5.77 -0.29 7.25
C VAL A 160 -4.93 -1.47 7.73
N LEU A 161 -3.98 -1.19 8.61
CA LEU A 161 -3.00 -2.16 9.14
C LEU A 161 -3.24 -2.44 10.63
N PRO A 162 -2.88 -3.64 11.10
CA PRO A 162 -2.59 -3.81 12.52
C PRO A 162 -1.45 -2.89 12.97
N GLY A 163 -1.40 -2.56 14.24
CA GLY A 163 -0.30 -1.82 14.83
C GLY A 163 1.02 -2.61 14.84
N SER A 164 2.08 -2.03 15.39
CA SER A 164 3.44 -2.57 15.32
C SER A 164 3.94 -3.21 16.62
N GLY A 165 3.02 -3.68 17.47
CA GLY A 165 3.38 -4.35 18.73
C GLY A 165 3.94 -5.76 18.57
N ASN A 166 3.58 -6.47 17.50
CA ASN A 166 3.95 -7.85 17.24
C ASN A 166 5.11 -7.96 16.24
N LEU A 167 5.86 -9.05 16.28
CA LEU A 167 6.78 -9.42 15.18
C LEU A 167 6.01 -9.58 13.86
N ILE A 168 4.91 -10.33 13.93
CA ILE A 168 3.98 -10.56 12.82
C ILE A 168 2.58 -10.29 13.36
N GLY A 169 2.00 -9.15 12.98
CA GLY A 169 0.81 -8.60 13.62
C GLY A 169 -0.52 -8.98 12.98
N GLY A 170 -0.49 -9.61 11.80
CA GLY A 170 -1.72 -10.00 11.11
C GLY A 170 -1.93 -9.29 9.76
N ARG A 171 -3.08 -9.58 9.15
CA ARG A 171 -3.40 -9.05 7.81
C ARG A 171 -3.97 -7.65 7.89
N GLY A 172 -3.48 -6.78 7.00
CA GLY A 172 -4.09 -5.50 6.67
C GLY A 172 -5.00 -5.61 5.44
N VAL A 173 -5.87 -4.63 5.27
CA VAL A 173 -6.86 -4.56 4.20
C VAL A 173 -6.88 -3.20 3.55
N VAL A 174 -7.00 -3.15 2.23
CA VAL A 174 -7.23 -1.90 1.49
C VAL A 174 -8.72 -1.59 1.50
N VAL A 175 -9.07 -0.37 1.86
CA VAL A 175 -10.44 0.13 1.82
C VAL A 175 -10.57 1.35 0.92
N LYS A 176 -11.72 1.50 0.28
CA LYS A 176 -12.17 2.76 -0.30
C LYS A 176 -12.75 3.62 0.82
N ASN A 177 -12.46 4.90 0.79
CA ASN A 177 -12.96 5.83 1.80
C ASN A 177 -14.40 6.24 1.51
N VAL A 178 -15.30 5.28 1.60
CA VAL A 178 -16.74 5.45 1.36
C VAL A 178 -17.53 5.15 2.64
N TYR A 179 -18.70 5.72 2.77
CA TYR A 179 -19.59 5.39 3.86
C TYR A 179 -20.11 3.95 3.70
N GLY A 180 -20.11 3.20 4.80
CA GLY A 180 -20.57 1.82 4.80
C GLY A 180 -21.03 1.36 6.18
N ASN A 181 -21.91 0.36 6.20
CA ASN A 181 -22.39 -0.26 7.44
C ASN A 181 -21.54 -1.46 7.87
N SER A 182 -20.59 -1.87 7.05
CA SER A 182 -19.63 -2.95 7.33
C SER A 182 -18.33 -2.68 6.61
N TYR A 183 -17.23 -3.26 7.12
CA TYR A 183 -15.94 -3.19 6.43
C TYR A 183 -16.00 -3.77 5.01
N GLN A 184 -16.83 -4.78 4.76
CA GLN A 184 -16.96 -5.41 3.44
C GLN A 184 -17.47 -4.42 2.39
N SER A 185 -18.39 -3.52 2.76
CA SER A 185 -18.89 -2.48 1.85
C SER A 185 -17.87 -1.37 1.57
N MET A 186 -16.81 -1.25 2.40
CA MET A 186 -15.68 -0.34 2.20
C MET A 186 -14.48 -1.05 1.55
N LYS A 187 -14.39 -2.38 1.65
CA LYS A 187 -13.24 -3.16 1.18
C LYS A 187 -13.01 -2.94 -0.31
N PHE A 188 -11.77 -2.58 -0.68
CA PHE A 188 -11.42 -2.33 -2.07
C PHE A 188 -11.52 -3.64 -2.87
N PRO A 189 -12.31 -3.70 -3.97
CA PRO A 189 -12.48 -4.92 -4.76
C PRO A 189 -11.15 -5.43 -5.30
N ASP A 190 -10.91 -6.73 -5.17
CA ASP A 190 -9.74 -7.45 -5.72
C ASP A 190 -8.38 -6.95 -5.24
N ALA A 191 -8.34 -6.04 -4.25
CA ALA A 191 -7.07 -5.63 -3.67
C ALA A 191 -6.43 -6.78 -2.87
N PRO A 192 -5.11 -7.01 -3.00
CA PRO A 192 -4.44 -8.02 -2.21
C PRO A 192 -4.44 -7.63 -0.72
N HIS A 193 -4.50 -8.61 0.17
CA HIS A 193 -4.20 -8.37 1.58
C HIS A 193 -2.74 -7.98 1.77
N SER A 194 -2.46 -7.35 2.89
CA SER A 194 -1.09 -7.11 3.35
C SER A 194 -0.82 -7.86 4.64
N LEU A 195 0.43 -8.26 4.88
CA LEU A 195 0.89 -8.74 6.19
C LEU A 195 1.65 -7.62 6.89
N LYS A 196 1.19 -7.20 8.07
CA LYS A 196 1.94 -6.29 8.95
C LYS A 196 2.98 -7.06 9.74
N MET A 197 4.22 -6.60 9.65
CA MET A 197 5.34 -7.02 10.49
C MET A 197 5.95 -5.81 11.19
N ALA A 198 6.73 -6.04 12.24
CA ALA A 198 7.50 -4.98 12.89
C ALA A 198 8.88 -5.47 13.30
N CYS A 199 9.91 -4.68 12.98
CA CYS A 199 11.26 -4.83 13.50
C CYS A 199 11.47 -3.92 14.73
N GLY A 200 12.66 -3.95 15.31
CA GLY A 200 13.12 -2.96 16.27
C GLY A 200 12.61 -3.12 17.69
N GLU A 201 12.43 -1.95 18.32
CA GLU A 201 12.17 -1.92 19.76
C GLU A 201 10.73 -2.29 20.14
N ASN A 202 9.76 -2.08 19.23
CA ASN A 202 8.36 -2.27 19.59
C ASN A 202 8.06 -3.72 20.03
N PRO A 203 8.32 -4.77 19.24
CA PRO A 203 8.07 -6.15 19.68
C PRO A 203 8.88 -6.54 20.93
N LYS A 204 10.18 -6.19 20.97
CA LYS A 204 11.01 -6.54 22.11
C LYS A 204 10.54 -5.85 23.40
N ARG A 205 10.03 -4.62 23.33
CA ARG A 205 9.47 -3.91 24.49
C ARG A 205 8.17 -4.55 24.95
N VAL A 206 7.26 -4.81 24.02
CA VAL A 206 5.94 -5.38 24.32
C VAL A 206 6.06 -6.75 24.97
N TYR A 207 6.87 -7.66 24.45
CA TYR A 207 6.98 -9.01 24.97
C TYR A 207 8.05 -9.14 26.07
N GLY A 208 9.15 -8.41 25.96
CA GLY A 208 10.18 -8.37 27.01
C GLY A 208 9.64 -7.85 28.33
N SER A 209 8.74 -6.85 28.35
CA SER A 209 8.09 -6.39 29.58
C SER A 209 7.17 -7.42 30.21
N LYS A 210 6.69 -8.41 29.45
CA LYS A 210 5.89 -9.54 29.92
C LYS A 210 6.75 -10.75 30.33
N GLY A 211 8.09 -10.63 30.29
CA GLY A 211 9.01 -11.76 30.57
C GLY A 211 9.02 -12.84 29.47
N SER A 212 8.60 -12.49 28.25
CA SER A 212 8.53 -13.43 27.11
C SER A 212 9.40 -13.01 25.93
N SER A 213 9.63 -13.90 24.98
CA SER A 213 10.35 -13.61 23.73
C SER A 213 9.42 -12.92 22.72
N PRO A 214 9.94 -11.91 21.95
CA PRO A 214 11.31 -11.41 21.99
C PRO A 214 11.54 -10.34 23.06
N SER A 215 12.74 -10.32 23.64
CA SER A 215 13.21 -9.24 24.52
C SER A 215 14.44 -8.52 23.94
N THR A 216 14.97 -8.99 22.83
CA THR A 216 16.12 -8.45 22.12
C THR A 216 15.90 -8.48 20.62
N ARG A 217 16.71 -7.74 19.83
CA ARG A 217 16.72 -7.83 18.37
C ARG A 217 17.15 -9.22 17.85
N MET A 218 18.02 -9.92 18.59
CA MET A 218 18.35 -11.32 18.32
C MET A 218 17.09 -12.19 18.41
N GLY A 219 16.27 -11.97 19.46
CA GLY A 219 14.98 -12.63 19.63
C GLY A 219 13.97 -12.31 18.54
N ASN A 220 13.95 -11.06 18.04
CA ASN A 220 13.13 -10.69 16.90
C ASN A 220 13.45 -11.60 15.68
N VAL A 221 14.73 -11.70 15.31
CA VAL A 221 15.16 -12.49 14.14
C VAL A 221 14.85 -13.97 14.33
N ALA A 222 15.12 -14.52 15.53
CA ALA A 222 14.79 -15.90 15.85
C ALA A 222 13.27 -16.18 15.71
N GLY A 223 12.43 -15.23 16.15
CA GLY A 223 10.98 -15.36 16.06
C GLY A 223 10.47 -15.33 14.60
N TYR A 224 10.98 -14.44 13.76
CA TYR A 224 10.61 -14.44 12.32
C TYR A 224 11.03 -15.75 11.65
N ARG A 225 12.27 -16.18 11.86
CA ARG A 225 12.78 -17.41 11.24
C ARG A 225 11.99 -18.63 11.66
N ALA A 226 11.65 -18.76 12.95
CA ALA A 226 10.81 -19.84 13.44
C ALA A 226 9.45 -19.88 12.72
N ALA A 227 8.75 -18.73 12.63
CA ALA A 227 7.45 -18.64 11.98
C ALA A 227 7.51 -19.01 10.48
N PHE A 228 8.52 -18.56 9.74
CA PHE A 228 8.66 -18.89 8.31
C PHE A 228 9.16 -20.32 8.08
N ILE A 229 9.94 -20.91 9.01
CA ILE A 229 10.31 -22.34 8.96
C ILE A 229 9.05 -23.20 9.10
N ASP A 230 8.17 -22.87 10.05
CA ASP A 230 6.91 -23.59 10.26
C ASP A 230 6.02 -23.48 9.00
N ALA A 231 5.90 -22.29 8.43
CA ALA A 231 5.15 -22.07 7.18
C ALA A 231 5.72 -22.87 6.00
N LYS A 232 7.05 -22.96 5.88
CA LYS A 232 7.71 -23.79 4.86
C LYS A 232 7.41 -25.28 5.04
N GLY A 233 7.37 -25.75 6.28
CA GLY A 233 6.93 -27.12 6.63
C GLY A 233 5.48 -27.38 6.22
N TYR A 234 4.60 -26.45 6.53
CA TYR A 234 3.19 -26.48 6.17
C TYR A 234 2.98 -26.54 4.65
N MET A 235 3.62 -25.64 3.89
CA MET A 235 3.58 -25.66 2.43
C MET A 235 4.02 -27.01 1.87
N LYS A 236 5.14 -27.57 2.37
CA LYS A 236 5.65 -28.87 1.94
C LYS A 236 4.67 -30.01 2.20
N SER A 237 3.92 -29.96 3.30
CA SER A 237 2.90 -30.95 3.62
C SER A 237 1.73 -30.91 2.62
N TRP A 238 1.23 -29.70 2.31
CA TRP A 238 0.20 -29.51 1.30
C TRP A 238 0.65 -29.89 -0.12
N ASP A 239 1.88 -29.54 -0.52
CA ASP A 239 2.44 -29.92 -1.81
C ASP A 239 2.53 -31.45 -1.95
N LYS A 240 2.96 -32.14 -0.88
CA LYS A 240 3.01 -33.59 -0.84
C LYS A 240 1.62 -34.21 -0.99
N TYR A 241 0.62 -33.68 -0.29
CA TYR A 241 -0.76 -34.13 -0.38
C TYR A 241 -1.34 -33.91 -1.78
N ASN A 242 -1.21 -32.71 -2.34
CA ASN A 242 -1.72 -32.36 -3.66
C ASN A 242 -1.06 -33.18 -4.78
N THR A 243 0.24 -33.51 -4.67
CA THR A 243 0.98 -34.29 -5.66
C THR A 243 0.65 -35.78 -5.61
N ARG A 244 0.37 -36.34 -4.43
CA ARG A 244 0.18 -37.78 -4.23
C ARG A 244 -1.28 -38.23 -4.24
N GLY A 245 -2.22 -37.29 -4.11
CA GLY A 245 -3.64 -37.55 -4.00
C GLY A 245 -4.05 -38.21 -2.67
N LYS A 246 -5.35 -38.39 -2.51
CA LYS A 246 -5.98 -38.94 -1.30
C LYS A 246 -5.55 -40.36 -0.93
N GLU A 247 -4.98 -41.10 -1.87
CA GLU A 247 -4.59 -42.52 -1.66
C GLU A 247 -3.34 -42.72 -0.76
N LYS A 248 -2.66 -41.63 -0.36
CA LYS A 248 -1.37 -41.73 0.36
C LYS A 248 -1.25 -40.92 1.65
N GLY A 249 -2.36 -40.58 2.26
CA GLY A 249 -2.39 -39.95 3.60
C GLY A 249 -3.55 -39.00 3.78
N ASP A 250 -3.76 -38.58 5.02
CA ASP A 250 -4.78 -37.61 5.39
C ASP A 250 -4.46 -36.20 4.87
N GLU A 251 -5.50 -35.44 4.63
CA GLU A 251 -5.40 -34.03 4.29
C GLU A 251 -4.71 -33.28 5.45
N PRO A 252 -3.70 -32.43 5.17
CA PRO A 252 -3.07 -31.64 6.24
C PRO A 252 -4.10 -30.76 6.96
N THR A 253 -4.02 -30.69 8.28
CA THR A 253 -4.89 -29.82 9.07
C THR A 253 -4.66 -28.37 8.68
N GLN A 254 -5.76 -27.63 8.46
CA GLN A 254 -5.71 -26.20 8.19
C GLN A 254 -5.17 -25.44 9.42
N ASP A 255 -4.18 -24.57 9.20
CA ASP A 255 -3.64 -23.64 10.18
C ASP A 255 -3.66 -22.21 9.59
N LEU A 256 -4.54 -21.37 10.10
CA LEU A 256 -4.76 -20.00 9.59
C LEU A 256 -3.51 -19.11 9.71
N ARG A 257 -2.62 -19.38 10.67
CA ARG A 257 -1.36 -18.66 10.83
C ARG A 257 -0.42 -19.02 9.68
N LEU A 258 -0.25 -20.32 9.45
CA LEU A 258 0.66 -20.85 8.43
C LEU A 258 0.13 -20.60 7.02
N GLU A 259 -1.18 -20.57 6.81
CA GLU A 259 -1.79 -20.17 5.53
C GLU A 259 -1.42 -18.74 5.15
N THR A 260 -1.50 -17.81 6.11
CA THR A 260 -1.12 -16.41 5.85
C THR A 260 0.36 -16.30 5.47
N LEU A 261 1.25 -16.97 6.19
CA LEU A 261 2.68 -16.95 5.89
C LEU A 261 3.02 -17.66 4.58
N ALA A 262 2.34 -18.78 4.29
CA ALA A 262 2.45 -19.48 3.02
C ALA A 262 2.02 -18.56 1.84
N ALA A 263 0.93 -17.82 1.99
CA ALA A 263 0.47 -16.85 0.99
C ALA A 263 1.48 -15.71 0.79
N VAL A 264 2.15 -15.25 1.84
CA VAL A 264 3.27 -14.30 1.74
C VAL A 264 4.42 -14.89 0.92
N MET A 265 4.82 -16.13 1.20
CA MET A 265 5.92 -16.79 0.48
C MET A 265 5.58 -17.07 -1.00
N ARG A 266 4.30 -17.23 -1.35
CA ARG A 266 3.83 -17.32 -2.74
C ARG A 266 3.72 -15.96 -3.44
N GLY A 267 3.69 -14.86 -2.68
CA GLY A 267 3.49 -13.50 -3.20
C GLY A 267 2.03 -13.07 -3.34
N ASP A 268 1.08 -13.84 -2.78
CA ASP A 268 -0.36 -13.52 -2.79
C ASP A 268 -0.69 -12.36 -1.84
N ILE A 269 0.10 -12.20 -0.77
CA ILE A 269 -0.04 -11.18 0.28
C ILE A 269 1.16 -10.25 0.23
N LYS A 270 0.91 -8.94 0.27
CA LYS A 270 1.94 -7.89 0.32
C LYS A 270 2.54 -7.80 1.72
N VAL A 271 3.84 -7.54 1.84
CA VAL A 271 4.52 -7.44 3.14
C VAL A 271 4.82 -5.98 3.46
N GLN A 272 4.30 -5.51 4.59
CA GLN A 272 4.41 -4.14 5.09
C GLN A 272 5.14 -4.19 6.45
N ILE A 273 6.32 -3.60 6.54
CA ILE A 273 7.19 -3.77 7.71
C ILE A 273 7.44 -2.42 8.39
N HIS A 274 6.95 -2.25 9.61
CA HIS A 274 7.40 -1.19 10.50
C HIS A 274 8.88 -1.36 10.81
N CYS A 275 9.73 -0.44 10.40
CA CYS A 275 11.17 -0.50 10.65
C CYS A 275 11.80 0.89 10.51
N TYR A 276 12.58 1.34 11.49
CA TYR A 276 13.19 2.67 11.49
C TYR A 276 14.63 2.68 10.98
N ARG A 277 15.46 1.74 11.48
CA ARG A 277 16.92 1.75 11.31
C ARG A 277 17.32 1.09 10.00
N ALA A 278 18.33 1.63 9.35
CA ALA A 278 18.87 1.10 8.09
C ALA A 278 19.41 -0.32 8.23
N ASP A 279 20.14 -0.62 9.31
CA ASP A 279 20.71 -1.95 9.57
C ASP A 279 19.63 -3.01 9.77
N GLU A 280 18.51 -2.67 10.44
CA GLU A 280 17.39 -3.59 10.63
C GLU A 280 16.58 -3.78 9.33
N MET A 281 16.39 -2.74 8.53
CA MET A 281 15.77 -2.87 7.19
C MET A 281 16.59 -3.79 6.28
N MET A 282 17.93 -3.65 6.28
CA MET A 282 18.81 -4.55 5.52
C MET A 282 18.71 -5.99 6.00
N LEU A 283 18.65 -6.21 7.33
CA LEU A 283 18.47 -7.53 7.91
C LEU A 283 17.12 -8.16 7.51
N MET A 284 16.04 -7.36 7.45
CA MET A 284 14.73 -7.84 6.96
C MET A 284 14.77 -8.18 5.47
N MET A 285 15.56 -7.46 4.66
CA MET A 285 15.79 -7.82 3.25
C MET A 285 16.53 -9.16 3.12
N ASP A 286 17.50 -9.45 3.99
CA ASP A 286 18.17 -10.76 4.01
C ASP A 286 17.23 -11.88 4.45
N LEU A 287 16.37 -11.62 5.43
CA LEU A 287 15.30 -12.56 5.82
C LEU A 287 14.34 -12.86 4.65
N ALA A 288 13.96 -11.84 3.90
CA ALA A 288 13.11 -11.99 2.73
C ALA A 288 13.76 -12.87 1.65
N LYS A 289 15.07 -12.74 1.45
CA LYS A 289 15.85 -13.62 0.56
C LYS A 289 15.90 -15.07 1.08
N GLU A 290 16.15 -15.26 2.40
CA GLU A 290 16.22 -16.59 3.02
C GLU A 290 14.93 -17.40 2.83
N PHE A 291 13.78 -16.73 2.93
CA PHE A 291 12.46 -17.36 2.84
C PHE A 291 11.72 -17.12 1.52
N ASN A 292 12.38 -16.46 0.56
CA ASN A 292 11.86 -16.18 -0.77
C ASN A 292 10.50 -15.48 -0.78
N PHE A 293 10.36 -14.42 0.03
CA PHE A 293 9.22 -13.51 -0.07
C PHE A 293 9.65 -12.10 -0.48
N LYS A 294 8.69 -11.25 -0.85
CA LYS A 294 8.95 -9.87 -1.28
C LYS A 294 8.41 -8.89 -0.26
N ILE A 295 9.25 -7.94 0.16
CA ILE A 295 8.83 -6.78 0.95
C ILE A 295 8.22 -5.76 -0.01
N SER A 296 7.02 -5.26 0.30
CA SER A 296 6.38 -4.21 -0.50
C SER A 296 6.80 -2.82 -0.04
N SER A 297 6.76 -2.56 1.27
CA SER A 297 7.22 -1.29 1.84
C SER A 297 7.78 -1.47 3.25
N PHE A 298 8.79 -0.66 3.56
CA PHE A 298 9.15 -0.33 4.93
C PHE A 298 8.40 0.93 5.37
N HIS A 299 7.82 0.88 6.56
CA HIS A 299 7.04 1.97 7.12
C HIS A 299 7.82 2.72 8.19
N HIS A 300 7.60 4.02 8.22
CA HIS A 300 8.35 5.03 8.97
C HIS A 300 9.75 5.21 8.38
N ALA A 301 10.48 4.13 8.20
CA ALA A 301 11.74 4.05 7.44
C ALA A 301 12.64 5.28 7.65
N VAL A 302 12.81 5.70 8.93
CA VAL A 302 13.43 6.97 9.32
C VAL A 302 14.85 7.11 8.76
N GLU A 303 15.55 5.98 8.60
CA GLU A 303 16.90 5.95 8.03
C GLU A 303 16.93 5.42 6.57
N ALA A 304 15.83 5.45 5.83
CA ALA A 304 15.80 4.95 4.45
C ALA A 304 16.81 5.67 3.53
N TYR A 305 17.12 6.94 3.80
CA TYR A 305 18.12 7.70 3.05
C TYR A 305 19.51 7.04 3.05
N LYS A 306 19.87 6.29 4.11
CA LYS A 306 21.14 5.57 4.21
C LYS A 306 21.22 4.37 3.26
N ILE A 307 20.08 3.79 2.90
CA ILE A 307 19.94 2.58 2.07
C ILE A 307 19.04 2.80 0.85
N ALA A 308 18.92 4.03 0.39
CA ALA A 308 18.01 4.40 -0.71
C ALA A 308 18.29 3.60 -2.01
N GLN A 309 19.56 3.30 -2.33
CA GLN A 309 19.90 2.51 -3.50
C GLN A 309 19.51 1.03 -3.34
N PRO A 310 19.86 0.31 -2.26
CA PRO A 310 19.35 -1.03 -2.00
C PRO A 310 17.82 -1.17 -2.06
N LEU A 311 17.06 -0.19 -1.55
CA LEU A 311 15.59 -0.19 -1.65
C LEU A 311 15.14 -0.12 -3.10
N ALA A 312 15.69 0.82 -3.87
CA ALA A 312 15.36 0.99 -5.29
C ALA A 312 15.72 -0.25 -6.14
N ASP A 313 16.89 -0.86 -5.90
CA ASP A 313 17.37 -2.05 -6.64
C ASP A 313 16.49 -3.28 -6.38
N ASN A 314 15.84 -3.36 -5.23
CA ASN A 314 14.92 -4.46 -4.88
C ASN A 314 13.45 -4.11 -5.10
N GLY A 315 13.12 -2.92 -5.62
CA GLY A 315 11.76 -2.48 -5.87
C GLY A 315 10.91 -2.35 -4.60
N ILE A 316 11.55 -2.02 -3.47
CA ILE A 316 10.91 -1.85 -2.16
C ILE A 316 10.55 -0.38 -1.98
N CYS A 317 9.31 -0.10 -1.64
CA CYS A 317 8.86 1.23 -1.27
C CYS A 317 9.34 1.61 0.13
N ALA A 318 9.45 2.90 0.39
CA ALA A 318 9.67 3.46 1.72
C ALA A 318 8.57 4.47 2.03
N SER A 319 7.73 4.14 3.01
CA SER A 319 6.64 4.96 3.49
C SER A 319 7.12 5.74 4.70
N MET A 320 7.26 7.07 4.55
CA MET A 320 8.03 7.91 5.47
C MET A 320 7.20 9.09 5.97
N TRP A 321 7.52 9.58 7.15
CA TRP A 321 7.04 10.86 7.64
C TRP A 321 7.85 12.03 7.06
N ALA A 322 7.22 13.17 6.91
CA ALA A 322 7.89 14.37 6.45
C ALA A 322 8.88 14.91 7.50
N ASP A 323 8.50 14.88 8.78
CA ASP A 323 9.27 15.54 9.85
C ASP A 323 9.06 14.94 11.25
N TRP A 324 8.65 13.66 11.35
CA TRP A 324 8.53 13.00 12.64
C TRP A 324 9.79 12.20 12.98
N TRP A 325 10.55 12.68 13.96
CA TRP A 325 11.76 12.02 14.47
C TRP A 325 12.01 12.43 15.93
N GLY A 326 12.99 11.77 16.58
CA GLY A 326 13.50 12.14 17.89
C GLY A 326 12.59 11.80 19.06
N PHE A 327 11.38 11.27 18.83
CA PHE A 327 10.45 10.88 19.90
C PHE A 327 10.83 9.55 20.59
N LYS A 328 11.78 8.81 20.01
CA LYS A 328 12.41 7.62 20.59
C LYS A 328 13.79 7.38 19.95
N MET A 329 14.64 6.54 20.58
CA MET A 329 16.01 6.32 20.10
C MET A 329 16.09 5.77 18.68
N GLU A 330 15.19 4.91 18.25
CA GLU A 330 15.18 4.40 16.88
C GLU A 330 14.84 5.46 15.83
N ALA A 331 14.26 6.57 16.23
CA ALA A 331 13.92 7.69 15.36
C ALA A 331 14.86 8.88 15.54
N LEU A 332 16.02 8.70 16.21
CA LEU A 332 16.96 9.79 16.51
C LEU A 332 17.61 10.37 15.23
N ASP A 333 17.98 9.50 14.31
CA ASP A 333 18.67 9.88 13.05
C ASP A 333 17.72 10.31 11.93
N GLY A 334 16.48 10.69 12.27
CA GLY A 334 15.53 11.24 11.31
C GLY A 334 16.02 12.58 10.76
N ILE A 335 15.84 12.75 9.44
CA ILE A 335 16.14 13.98 8.72
C ILE A 335 15.01 14.37 7.80
N GLN A 336 14.77 15.67 7.61
CA GLN A 336 13.69 16.18 6.74
C GLN A 336 13.91 15.82 5.26
N GLU A 337 15.15 15.56 4.88
CA GLU A 337 15.58 15.22 3.53
C GLU A 337 15.31 13.76 3.15
N ASN A 338 14.91 12.92 4.10
CA ASN A 338 14.82 11.46 3.90
C ASN A 338 14.05 11.08 2.63
N ILE A 339 12.82 11.58 2.48
CA ILE A 339 11.97 11.28 1.32
C ILE A 339 12.61 11.75 0.02
N ALA A 340 13.16 12.95 -0.01
CA ALA A 340 13.82 13.52 -1.17
C ALA A 340 15.07 12.73 -1.58
N LEU A 341 15.87 12.26 -0.60
CA LEU A 341 17.05 11.44 -0.84
C LEU A 341 16.70 10.05 -1.38
N VAL A 342 15.60 9.49 -0.95
CA VAL A 342 15.07 8.23 -1.50
C VAL A 342 14.52 8.47 -2.91
N ASP A 343 13.67 9.49 -3.10
CA ASP A 343 12.98 9.75 -4.39
C ASP A 343 13.94 10.01 -5.56
N ARG A 344 15.10 10.62 -5.32
CA ARG A 344 16.09 10.89 -6.37
C ARG A 344 16.73 9.65 -6.99
N LYS A 345 16.56 8.48 -6.37
CA LYS A 345 17.10 7.23 -6.93
C LYS A 345 16.22 6.73 -8.08
N LYS A 346 16.86 6.27 -9.14
CA LYS A 346 16.14 5.68 -10.27
C LYS A 346 15.34 4.47 -9.78
N ASN A 347 14.10 4.36 -10.21
CA ASN A 347 13.15 3.31 -9.82
C ASN A 347 12.78 3.31 -8.33
N SER A 348 13.03 4.40 -7.63
CA SER A 348 12.60 4.55 -6.23
C SER A 348 11.07 4.58 -6.10
N CYS A 349 10.63 4.25 -4.90
CA CYS A 349 9.22 4.31 -4.51
C CYS A 349 9.11 4.99 -3.14
N ALA A 350 9.29 6.33 -3.13
CA ALA A 350 9.14 7.14 -1.94
C ALA A 350 7.67 7.47 -1.72
N ILE A 351 7.19 7.39 -0.48
CA ILE A 351 5.81 7.61 -0.07
C ILE A 351 5.80 8.53 1.15
N VAL A 352 4.83 9.43 1.19
CA VAL A 352 4.45 10.18 2.38
C VAL A 352 3.22 9.51 2.98
N HIS A 353 3.34 9.03 4.23
CA HIS A 353 2.28 8.30 4.92
C HIS A 353 1.86 8.99 6.22
N SER A 354 0.72 8.57 6.80
CA SER A 354 0.20 9.23 8.00
C SER A 354 0.59 8.55 9.31
N ASP A 355 0.20 7.30 9.54
CA ASP A 355 0.26 6.63 10.85
C ASP A 355 -0.44 7.44 11.97
N SER A 356 -1.38 8.29 11.62
CA SER A 356 -2.05 9.23 12.52
C SER A 356 -3.44 9.57 12.01
N ALA A 357 -4.44 9.50 12.87
CA ALA A 357 -5.82 9.88 12.56
C ALA A 357 -5.95 11.38 12.22
N GLU A 358 -5.08 12.23 12.76
CA GLU A 358 -5.01 13.66 12.46
C GLU A 358 -4.12 13.94 11.24
N GLY A 359 -3.00 13.20 11.11
CA GLY A 359 -2.04 13.37 10.02
C GLY A 359 -2.63 13.02 8.66
N ILE A 360 -3.43 11.95 8.58
CA ILE A 360 -4.08 11.51 7.35
C ILE A 360 -4.94 12.59 6.68
N GLN A 361 -5.50 13.51 7.46
CA GLN A 361 -6.34 14.61 6.96
C GLN A 361 -5.53 15.68 6.20
N ARG A 362 -4.20 15.66 6.30
CA ARG A 362 -3.31 16.72 5.81
C ARG A 362 -2.06 16.18 5.09
N LEU A 363 -2.15 15.01 4.49
CA LEU A 363 -1.03 14.40 3.77
C LEU A 363 -0.49 15.29 2.64
N ASN A 364 -1.34 16.09 1.99
CA ASN A 364 -0.93 17.11 1.03
C ASN A 364 0.03 18.15 1.64
N GLN A 365 -0.19 18.56 2.90
CA GLN A 365 0.70 19.50 3.60
C GLN A 365 2.00 18.81 4.05
N GLU A 366 1.94 17.53 4.43
CA GLU A 366 3.14 16.75 4.72
C GLU A 366 4.04 16.65 3.47
N ALA A 367 3.48 16.36 2.31
CA ALA A 367 4.22 16.37 1.05
C ALA A 367 4.78 17.77 0.71
N ALA A 368 4.06 18.84 1.04
CA ALA A 368 4.53 20.22 0.83
C ALA A 368 5.80 20.54 1.63
N LYS A 369 5.91 20.04 2.87
CA LYS A 369 7.14 20.17 3.70
C LYS A 369 8.34 19.51 3.00
N VAL A 370 8.13 18.31 2.47
CA VAL A 370 9.17 17.56 1.72
C VAL A 370 9.57 18.31 0.45
N MET A 371 8.60 18.85 -0.31
CA MET A 371 8.86 19.69 -1.47
C MET A 371 9.75 20.89 -1.13
N ALA A 372 9.37 21.64 -0.09
CA ALA A 372 10.11 22.82 0.34
C ALA A 372 11.56 22.44 0.72
N ARG A 373 11.73 21.35 1.45
CA ARG A 373 13.05 20.88 1.84
C ARG A 373 13.89 20.40 0.66
N SER A 374 13.29 19.65 -0.27
CA SER A 374 13.93 19.24 -1.51
C SER A 374 14.49 20.44 -2.30
N ASN A 375 13.67 21.48 -2.45
CA ASN A 375 14.06 22.70 -3.18
C ASN A 375 15.18 23.46 -2.47
N ALA A 376 15.16 23.53 -1.13
CA ALA A 376 16.22 24.16 -0.34
C ALA A 376 17.58 23.46 -0.52
N LEU A 377 17.59 22.18 -0.90
CA LEU A 377 18.79 21.39 -1.19
C LEU A 377 19.15 21.36 -2.69
N GLY A 378 18.46 22.11 -3.54
CA GLY A 378 18.66 22.06 -4.99
C GLY A 378 18.21 20.75 -5.65
N MET A 379 17.38 19.95 -4.95
CA MET A 379 16.72 18.78 -5.52
C MET A 379 15.37 19.18 -6.10
N ASN A 380 14.87 18.41 -7.05
CA ASN A 380 13.60 18.72 -7.72
C ASN A 380 12.38 18.36 -6.85
N GLY A 381 12.00 19.27 -5.95
CA GLY A 381 10.77 19.19 -5.17
C GLY A 381 9.56 19.76 -5.93
N SER A 382 9.24 19.19 -7.07
CA SER A 382 8.12 19.67 -7.89
C SER A 382 6.76 19.15 -7.42
N PRO A 383 5.65 19.86 -7.70
CA PRO A 383 4.30 19.38 -7.43
C PRO A 383 3.99 18.01 -8.06
N GLU A 384 4.53 17.76 -9.25
CA GLU A 384 4.36 16.52 -10.01
C GLU A 384 4.96 15.33 -9.26
N ASN A 385 6.15 15.51 -8.69
CA ASN A 385 6.82 14.48 -7.89
C ASN A 385 6.09 14.27 -6.56
N ALA A 386 5.72 15.36 -5.89
CA ALA A 386 4.99 15.30 -4.63
C ALA A 386 3.65 14.55 -4.76
N MET A 387 2.97 14.72 -5.89
CA MET A 387 1.71 13.99 -6.12
C MET A 387 1.94 12.49 -6.29
N ARG A 388 3.06 12.05 -6.86
CA ARG A 388 3.41 10.61 -6.91
C ARG A 388 3.59 10.00 -5.53
N TRP A 389 4.18 10.74 -4.57
CA TRP A 389 4.36 10.27 -3.19
C TRP A 389 3.06 10.03 -2.45
N LEU A 390 1.98 10.67 -2.90
CA LEU A 390 0.65 10.65 -2.29
C LEU A 390 -0.36 9.77 -3.03
N SER A 391 -0.03 9.30 -4.24
CA SER A 391 -1.04 8.62 -5.07
C SER A 391 -0.49 7.35 -5.72
N LEU A 392 0.32 7.44 -6.78
CA LEU A 392 0.78 6.27 -7.53
C LEU A 392 1.74 5.37 -6.75
N ASN A 393 2.66 5.96 -5.97
CA ASN A 393 3.61 5.17 -5.20
C ASN A 393 2.93 4.37 -4.07
N PRO A 394 2.05 4.96 -3.22
CA PRO A 394 1.28 4.17 -2.26
C PRO A 394 0.37 3.13 -2.95
N ALA A 395 -0.24 3.46 -4.10
CA ALA A 395 -1.01 2.47 -4.87
C ALA A 395 -0.16 1.24 -5.26
N LYS A 396 1.10 1.43 -5.67
CA LYS A 396 2.06 0.35 -5.97
C LYS A 396 2.39 -0.48 -4.72
N ALA A 397 2.66 0.18 -3.60
CA ALA A 397 3.02 -0.50 -2.34
C ALA A 397 1.90 -1.43 -1.85
N ILE A 398 0.64 -1.05 -2.09
CA ILE A 398 -0.54 -1.82 -1.67
C ILE A 398 -1.18 -2.66 -2.79
N GLY A 399 -0.64 -2.57 -4.02
CA GLY A 399 -1.00 -3.44 -5.15
C GLY A 399 -2.28 -3.07 -5.89
N ILE A 400 -2.68 -1.79 -5.91
CA ILE A 400 -3.86 -1.28 -6.62
C ILE A 400 -3.52 -0.30 -7.75
N ASP A 401 -2.24 -0.12 -8.08
CA ASP A 401 -1.75 0.86 -9.05
C ASP A 401 -2.26 0.64 -10.48
N LYS A 402 -2.69 -0.57 -10.81
CA LYS A 402 -3.30 -0.87 -12.11
C LYS A 402 -4.70 -0.27 -12.28
N VAL A 403 -5.39 0.01 -11.18
CA VAL A 403 -6.80 0.42 -11.20
C VAL A 403 -7.04 1.82 -10.62
N THR A 404 -6.10 2.40 -9.87
CA THR A 404 -6.20 3.76 -9.30
C THR A 404 -4.81 4.36 -9.06
N GLY A 405 -4.72 5.52 -8.38
CA GLY A 405 -3.47 6.20 -8.01
C GLY A 405 -2.93 7.15 -9.09
N SER A 406 -3.55 7.25 -10.25
CA SER A 406 -3.23 8.23 -11.28
C SER A 406 -4.45 8.52 -12.16
N LEU A 407 -4.42 9.65 -12.89
CA LEU A 407 -5.49 10.05 -13.80
C LEU A 407 -5.32 9.46 -15.21
N GLU A 408 -4.76 8.27 -15.32
CA GLU A 408 -4.65 7.57 -16.60
C GLU A 408 -6.01 7.05 -17.05
N GLN A 409 -6.27 7.13 -18.36
CA GLN A 409 -7.52 6.66 -18.95
C GLN A 409 -7.81 5.19 -18.61
N GLY A 410 -9.03 4.90 -18.20
CA GLY A 410 -9.49 3.58 -17.81
C GLY A 410 -9.31 3.24 -16.33
N LYS A 411 -8.51 4.00 -15.58
CA LYS A 411 -8.43 3.87 -14.12
C LYS A 411 -9.69 4.41 -13.44
N ASN A 412 -9.89 4.06 -12.20
CA ASN A 412 -10.99 4.55 -11.38
C ASN A 412 -10.94 6.08 -11.32
N ALA A 413 -12.10 6.71 -11.42
CA ALA A 413 -12.22 8.15 -11.28
C ALA A 413 -12.22 8.58 -9.80
N ASP A 414 -11.10 8.30 -9.13
CA ASP A 414 -10.79 8.79 -7.79
C ASP A 414 -10.06 10.13 -7.96
N VAL A 415 -10.79 11.25 -7.81
CA VAL A 415 -10.36 12.58 -8.23
C VAL A 415 -10.63 13.61 -7.14
N VAL A 416 -9.69 14.52 -6.92
CA VAL A 416 -9.86 15.67 -6.02
C VAL A 416 -9.74 16.98 -6.78
N LEU A 417 -10.73 17.84 -6.61
CA LEU A 417 -10.69 19.24 -7.05
C LEU A 417 -10.30 20.12 -5.85
N TRP A 418 -9.22 20.87 -5.99
CA TRP A 418 -8.67 21.76 -4.98
C TRP A 418 -8.93 23.23 -5.33
N ASN A 419 -9.13 24.08 -4.32
CA ASN A 419 -9.31 25.52 -4.47
C ASN A 419 -8.07 26.28 -4.97
N GLY A 420 -6.94 25.61 -5.14
CA GLY A 420 -5.65 26.13 -5.60
C GLY A 420 -4.62 25.01 -5.52
N THR A 421 -3.32 25.35 -5.47
CA THR A 421 -2.27 24.32 -5.34
C THR A 421 -2.47 23.48 -4.11
N PRO A 422 -2.56 22.13 -4.22
CA PRO A 422 -2.80 21.25 -3.09
C PRO A 422 -1.71 21.33 -2.00
N PHE A 423 -0.53 21.80 -2.37
CA PHE A 423 0.64 21.89 -1.47
C PHE A 423 0.72 23.22 -0.69
N SER A 424 -0.35 24.00 -0.67
CA SER A 424 -0.49 25.18 0.19
C SER A 424 -1.16 24.80 1.50
N VAL A 425 -0.77 25.42 2.61
CA VAL A 425 -1.47 25.28 3.90
C VAL A 425 -2.89 25.83 3.87
N TYR A 426 -3.22 26.66 2.87
CA TYR A 426 -4.56 27.20 2.61
C TYR A 426 -5.40 26.33 1.68
N ALA A 427 -4.80 25.28 1.11
CA ALA A 427 -5.49 24.39 0.20
C ALA A 427 -6.62 23.63 0.90
N LYS A 428 -7.75 23.55 0.22
CA LYS A 428 -8.90 22.74 0.63
C LYS A 428 -9.36 21.91 -0.55
N ALA A 429 -9.64 20.64 -0.32
CA ALA A 429 -10.42 19.87 -1.28
C ALA A 429 -11.81 20.49 -1.37
N GLU A 430 -12.21 20.96 -2.53
CA GLU A 430 -13.57 21.45 -2.77
C GLU A 430 -14.54 20.30 -3.04
N LYS A 431 -14.08 19.34 -3.85
CA LYS A 431 -14.86 18.15 -4.21
C LYS A 431 -13.94 16.92 -4.23
N VAL A 432 -14.45 15.82 -3.70
CA VAL A 432 -13.77 14.54 -3.77
C VAL A 432 -14.68 13.52 -4.45
N TYR A 433 -14.17 12.87 -5.47
CA TYR A 433 -14.85 11.83 -6.22
C TYR A 433 -14.20 10.48 -5.96
N ILE A 434 -15.00 9.46 -5.76
CA ILE A 434 -14.57 8.06 -5.71
C ILE A 434 -15.37 7.29 -6.75
N ASP A 435 -14.69 6.61 -7.66
CA ASP A 435 -15.29 5.96 -8.83
C ASP A 435 -16.27 6.88 -9.59
N GLY A 436 -15.94 8.17 -9.68
CA GLY A 436 -16.73 9.20 -10.37
C GLY A 436 -17.95 9.71 -9.60
N ALA A 437 -18.28 9.12 -8.45
CA ALA A 437 -19.35 9.62 -7.58
C ALA A 437 -18.83 10.72 -6.67
N LEU A 438 -19.57 11.80 -6.52
CA LEU A 438 -19.25 12.91 -5.62
C LEU A 438 -19.49 12.47 -4.17
N MET A 439 -18.40 12.29 -3.41
CA MET A 439 -18.43 11.81 -2.03
C MET A 439 -18.29 12.94 -1.00
N PHE A 440 -17.64 14.04 -1.37
CA PHE A 440 -17.48 15.21 -0.53
C PHE A 440 -17.60 16.50 -1.38
N ASP A 441 -18.32 17.47 -0.86
CA ASP A 441 -18.39 18.83 -1.41
C ASP A 441 -18.40 19.83 -0.26
N ILE A 442 -17.39 20.71 -0.23
CA ILE A 442 -17.24 21.72 0.83
C ILE A 442 -18.43 22.67 0.91
N ASN A 443 -19.17 22.85 -0.17
CA ASN A 443 -20.32 23.74 -0.28
C ASN A 443 -21.67 23.00 -0.05
N ASN A 444 -21.67 21.67 0.07
CA ASN A 444 -22.87 20.87 0.31
C ASN A 444 -22.82 20.22 1.69
N LYS A 445 -23.57 20.79 2.63
CA LYS A 445 -23.63 20.29 4.02
C LYS A 445 -24.07 18.81 4.12
N ASN A 446 -24.88 18.33 3.17
CA ASN A 446 -25.35 16.94 3.16
C ASN A 446 -24.24 15.95 2.78
N LEU A 447 -23.14 16.43 2.20
CA LEU A 447 -21.95 15.63 1.86
C LEU A 447 -20.77 15.92 2.80
N GLN A 448 -21.04 16.48 3.98
CA GLN A 448 -20.05 16.74 5.00
C GLN A 448 -20.44 16.01 6.30
N PRO A 449 -19.48 15.49 7.05
CA PRO A 449 -19.80 14.91 8.36
C PRO A 449 -20.29 15.98 9.29
N VAL A 450 -21.45 15.78 9.88
CA VAL A 450 -22.10 16.75 10.79
C VAL A 450 -21.76 16.42 12.24
N SER A 451 -21.72 15.16 12.60
CA SER A 451 -21.29 14.65 13.90
C SER A 451 -20.99 13.16 13.83
N ASP A 452 -20.31 12.64 14.83
CA ASP A 452 -19.98 11.22 14.96
C ASP A 452 -21.24 10.34 14.96
N PHE A 453 -22.33 10.84 15.55
CA PHE A 453 -23.63 10.15 15.60
C PHE A 453 -24.37 10.14 14.26
N MET A 454 -24.03 11.06 13.37
CA MET A 454 -24.65 11.16 12.04
C MET A 454 -23.88 10.34 10.99
N VAL A 455 -22.59 10.11 11.20
CA VAL A 455 -21.76 9.30 10.33
C VAL A 455 -22.22 7.85 10.39
N GLY A 456 -22.74 7.33 9.29
CA GLY A 456 -23.29 5.98 9.20
C GLY A 456 -24.77 5.84 9.58
N GLN A 457 -25.47 6.91 9.95
CA GLN A 457 -26.92 6.89 10.19
C GLN A 457 -27.72 6.95 8.88
N GLY A 458 -27.08 6.74 7.75
CA GLY A 458 -27.77 6.68 6.46
C GLY A 458 -28.43 8.02 6.12
N VAL A 459 -27.65 9.07 6.00
CA VAL A 459 -28.08 10.19 5.17
C VAL A 459 -28.10 9.61 3.76
N SER A 460 -29.26 9.16 3.33
CA SER A 460 -29.47 8.76 1.94
C SER A 460 -28.96 9.89 1.05
N PRO A 461 -28.17 9.59 0.01
CA PRO A 461 -27.67 10.57 -0.93
C PRO A 461 -28.79 11.32 -1.62
#